data_5bea682a660744ddffa4705dd39b061a
#
_entry.id   5bea682a660744ddffa4705dd39b061a
#
_cell.length_a   1.000
_cell.length_b   1.000
_cell.length_c   1.000
_cell.angle_alpha   90.00
_cell.angle_beta   90.00
_cell.angle_gamma   90.00
#
_symmetry.space_group_name_H-M   'P 1'
#
loop_
_entity.id
_entity.type
_entity.pdbx_description
1 polymer ?
#
loop_
_entity_poly.entity_id
_entity_poly.type
_entity_poly.pdbx_seq_one_letter_code
_entity_poly.pdbx_strand_id
1 'polypeptide(L)'
;MNRLNNIILLVVFICTHAHSQQAYFVDGYHGGIYGHYPVKWKTQFIVDQLSKHPDWRICLEIEPETWDTVQIQTPGAYRQLKNVVVTKQVEFTNPTYAQPYCYNISGESIIRQFQYGIAKINKHFPGVTFTTYSVEEPCFTSCLPQILKLFGFKYAVLKCPNTCWGGYTNAYGGELVNWVGPDGTPILTVPRYACEKLEENSTWQTTAWCNEESYLNACRDAGIEHPVGMCFQDAGWKNGPWLGSGKNTKSNSVYVTWKDYFENISIGKTNDDWHFSQEDMRVNLMWGSQVLQRIAQEVRTSENKIIIAEKMSVIAHLANGYTCVQEDLDEAWRTLMLAQHHDSWIVPYNGLNKFGTWADQIKRWTDETNTVADKITAASIFSFDNDTINTEKAQGFVRVYNTLGTKRKELVTVELPQEYADFDLEVNDYRNKKVDYSIGKEGGKIRLLFEADVPPFGYSTYRIKQVKTGKR
;
A
#
# COMPACT_ATOMS: atom_id res chain seq x y z
N MET A 1 4.07 -90.31 26.68
CA MET A 1 2.97 -89.45 26.18
C MET A 1 3.45 -88.01 26.33
N ASN A 2 4.10 -87.45 25.28
CA ASN A 2 4.58 -86.09 25.25
C ASN A 2 3.62 -85.27 24.41
N ARG A 3 2.96 -84.29 25.01
CA ARG A 3 2.18 -83.30 24.21
C ARG A 3 3.09 -82.11 23.89
N LEU A 4 3.42 -81.95 22.60
CA LEU A 4 4.01 -80.74 22.07
C LEU A 4 2.89 -79.66 21.94
N ASN A 5 3.06 -78.60 22.66
CA ASN A 5 2.23 -77.40 22.47
C ASN A 5 2.85 -76.55 21.34
N ASN A 6 2.19 -76.50 20.20
CA ASN A 6 2.53 -75.57 19.13
C ASN A 6 1.98 -74.18 19.49
N ILE A 7 2.85 -73.24 19.82
CA ILE A 7 2.54 -71.81 19.93
C ILE A 7 2.68 -71.25 18.52
N ILE A 8 1.56 -70.88 17.89
CA ILE A 8 1.53 -70.12 16.66
C ILE A 8 1.70 -68.64 17.01
N LEU A 9 2.88 -68.10 16.70
CA LEU A 9 3.14 -66.65 16.85
C LEU A 9 2.55 -65.93 15.64
N LEU A 10 1.43 -65.26 15.86
CA LEU A 10 0.79 -64.41 14.83
C LEU A 10 1.55 -63.08 14.81
N VAL A 11 2.45 -62.89 13.83
CA VAL A 11 3.11 -61.60 13.57
C VAL A 11 2.15 -60.75 12.76
N VAL A 12 1.47 -59.81 13.39
CA VAL A 12 0.68 -58.80 12.69
C VAL A 12 1.65 -57.76 12.17
N PHE A 13 1.92 -57.78 10.88
CA PHE A 13 2.58 -56.69 10.19
C PHE A 13 1.57 -55.53 10.08
N ILE A 14 1.67 -54.54 10.98
CA ILE A 14 1.00 -53.25 10.81
C ILE A 14 1.83 -52.53 9.73
N CYS A 15 1.42 -52.66 8.48
CA CYS A 15 1.85 -51.75 7.41
C CYS A 15 1.30 -50.38 7.73
N THR A 16 2.03 -49.58 8.48
CA THR A 16 1.81 -48.15 8.48
C THR A 16 2.13 -47.65 7.09
N HIS A 17 1.13 -47.51 6.26
CA HIS A 17 1.25 -46.71 5.05
C HIS A 17 1.54 -45.30 5.55
N ALA A 18 2.82 -44.91 5.52
CA ALA A 18 3.18 -43.51 5.62
C ALA A 18 2.55 -42.83 4.40
N HIS A 19 1.32 -42.40 4.50
CA HIS A 19 0.76 -41.48 3.52
C HIS A 19 1.68 -40.26 3.56
N SER A 20 2.41 -40.03 2.48
CA SER A 20 3.20 -38.81 2.35
C SER A 20 2.20 -37.67 2.47
N GLN A 21 2.43 -36.77 3.43
CA GLN A 21 1.57 -35.60 3.66
C GLN A 21 1.41 -34.83 2.35
N GLN A 22 0.18 -34.52 1.97
CA GLN A 22 -0.08 -33.67 0.83
C GLN A 22 0.45 -32.26 1.11
N ALA A 23 1.25 -31.74 0.19
CA ALA A 23 1.76 -30.38 0.26
C ALA A 23 1.10 -29.50 -0.82
N TYR A 24 1.08 -28.20 -0.56
CA TYR A 24 0.47 -27.21 -1.44
C TYR A 24 1.50 -26.15 -1.83
N PHE A 25 1.33 -25.58 -3.02
CA PHE A 25 2.26 -24.58 -3.50
C PHE A 25 1.52 -23.45 -4.23
N VAL A 26 1.78 -22.23 -3.82
CA VAL A 26 1.29 -21.04 -4.48
C VAL A 26 2.42 -20.44 -5.31
N ASP A 27 2.26 -20.55 -6.61
CA ASP A 27 3.17 -19.95 -7.59
C ASP A 27 2.62 -18.61 -8.06
N GLY A 28 3.48 -17.70 -8.50
CA GLY A 28 3.03 -16.40 -8.94
C GLY A 28 4.10 -15.47 -9.45
N TYR A 29 3.65 -14.29 -9.81
CA TYR A 29 4.50 -13.21 -10.32
C TYR A 29 4.20 -11.91 -9.63
N HIS A 30 5.28 -11.19 -9.35
CA HIS A 30 5.34 -9.89 -8.75
C HIS A 30 5.86 -8.85 -9.76
N GLY A 31 5.52 -7.58 -9.56
CA GLY A 31 6.03 -6.45 -10.34
C GLY A 31 5.02 -5.88 -11.33
N GLY A 32 5.53 -5.23 -12.37
CA GLY A 32 4.71 -4.56 -13.37
C GLY A 32 5.58 -3.70 -14.28
N ILE A 33 5.02 -2.72 -14.97
CA ILE A 33 5.76 -1.84 -15.89
C ILE A 33 6.73 -0.91 -15.17
N TYR A 34 6.50 -0.64 -13.89
CA TYR A 34 7.38 0.16 -13.04
C TYR A 34 8.36 -0.71 -12.24
N GLY A 35 8.03 -1.99 -12.04
CA GLY A 35 8.94 -3.03 -11.60
C GLY A 35 9.66 -3.66 -12.78
N HIS A 36 9.51 -4.96 -12.95
CA HIS A 36 10.15 -5.69 -14.04
C HIS A 36 9.19 -6.60 -14.79
N TYR A 37 8.38 -6.01 -15.71
CA TYR A 37 7.44 -6.75 -16.55
C TYR A 37 7.74 -6.58 -18.04
N PRO A 38 8.36 -7.54 -18.71
CA PRO A 38 8.65 -7.49 -20.14
C PRO A 38 7.37 -7.65 -20.98
N VAL A 39 6.68 -6.56 -21.23
CA VAL A 39 5.36 -6.52 -21.88
C VAL A 39 5.33 -7.30 -23.20
N LYS A 40 6.39 -7.22 -24.00
CA LYS A 40 6.45 -7.85 -25.33
C LYS A 40 6.29 -9.38 -25.32
N TRP A 41 6.57 -10.04 -24.20
CA TRP A 41 6.53 -11.50 -24.15
C TRP A 41 5.92 -12.11 -22.87
N LYS A 42 5.86 -11.35 -21.75
CA LYS A 42 5.52 -11.96 -20.46
C LYS A 42 4.07 -12.43 -20.38
N THR A 43 3.12 -11.64 -20.83
CA THR A 43 1.71 -12.06 -20.84
C THR A 43 1.49 -13.28 -21.73
N GLN A 44 2.12 -13.29 -22.92
CA GLN A 44 2.04 -14.46 -23.81
C GLN A 44 2.68 -15.69 -23.16
N PHE A 45 3.84 -15.54 -22.52
CA PHE A 45 4.48 -16.62 -21.78
C PHE A 45 3.56 -17.21 -20.71
N ILE A 46 2.93 -16.37 -19.89
CA ILE A 46 2.00 -16.80 -18.83
C ILE A 46 0.85 -17.64 -19.44
N VAL A 47 0.16 -17.13 -20.45
CA VAL A 47 -0.98 -17.82 -21.03
C VAL A 47 -0.59 -19.11 -21.74
N ASP A 48 0.56 -19.14 -22.39
CA ASP A 48 1.10 -20.35 -23.02
C ASP A 48 1.41 -21.44 -21.99
N GLN A 49 2.02 -21.08 -20.86
CA GLN A 49 2.34 -22.03 -19.79
C GLN A 49 1.07 -22.52 -19.08
N LEU A 50 0.11 -21.66 -18.80
CA LEU A 50 -1.18 -22.06 -18.22
C LEU A 50 -1.94 -23.02 -19.13
N SER A 51 -1.87 -22.83 -20.44
CA SER A 51 -2.45 -23.76 -21.43
C SER A 51 -1.75 -25.11 -21.47
N LYS A 52 -0.41 -25.13 -21.35
CA LYS A 52 0.40 -26.38 -21.37
C LYS A 52 0.29 -27.18 -20.08
N HIS A 53 0.03 -26.51 -18.97
CA HIS A 53 -0.01 -27.06 -17.62
C HIS A 53 -1.36 -26.78 -16.96
N PRO A 54 -2.42 -27.57 -17.26
CA PRO A 54 -3.76 -27.34 -16.74
C PRO A 54 -3.87 -27.43 -15.21
N ASP A 55 -2.93 -28.12 -14.57
CA ASP A 55 -2.80 -28.23 -13.12
C ASP A 55 -2.08 -27.02 -12.49
N TRP A 56 -1.40 -26.22 -13.28
CA TRP A 56 -0.70 -25.04 -12.78
C TRP A 56 -1.67 -23.91 -12.44
N ARG A 57 -1.56 -23.36 -11.26
CA ARG A 57 -2.33 -22.21 -10.76
C ARG A 57 -1.37 -21.15 -10.29
N ILE A 58 -1.74 -19.88 -10.53
CA ILE A 58 -0.88 -18.75 -10.19
C ILE A 58 -1.65 -17.63 -9.51
N CYS A 59 -0.94 -16.93 -8.66
CA CYS A 59 -1.34 -15.64 -8.11
C CYS A 59 -0.59 -14.52 -8.81
N LEU A 60 -1.27 -13.43 -9.12
CA LEU A 60 -0.68 -12.26 -9.78
C LEU A 60 -0.71 -11.06 -8.84
N GLU A 61 0.47 -10.58 -8.54
CA GLU A 61 0.74 -9.30 -7.90
C GLU A 61 1.32 -8.35 -8.95
N ILE A 62 0.48 -7.87 -9.86
CA ILE A 62 0.91 -7.07 -11.01
C ILE A 62 0.30 -5.67 -10.91
N GLU A 63 1.14 -4.65 -11.03
CA GLU A 63 0.72 -3.25 -11.04
C GLU A 63 -0.41 -3.01 -12.05
N PRO A 64 -1.52 -2.38 -11.64
CA PRO A 64 -2.71 -2.21 -12.48
C PRO A 64 -2.49 -1.48 -13.82
N GLU A 65 -1.56 -0.51 -13.89
CA GLU A 65 -1.24 0.19 -15.15
C GLU A 65 -0.56 -0.69 -16.19
N THR A 66 0.03 -1.79 -15.77
CA THR A 66 0.62 -2.78 -16.69
C THR A 66 -0.40 -3.24 -17.73
N TRP A 67 -1.66 -3.38 -17.32
CA TRP A 67 -2.71 -3.90 -18.20
C TRP A 67 -3.12 -2.93 -19.31
N ASP A 68 -3.01 -1.60 -19.11
CA ASP A 68 -3.17 -0.63 -20.21
C ASP A 68 -2.11 -0.86 -21.27
N THR A 69 -0.86 -1.02 -20.83
CA THR A 69 0.28 -1.23 -21.73
C THR A 69 0.19 -2.58 -22.45
N VAL A 70 -0.17 -3.64 -21.73
CA VAL A 70 -0.37 -4.99 -22.31
C VAL A 70 -1.52 -5.00 -23.34
N GLN A 71 -2.63 -4.32 -23.05
CA GLN A 71 -3.76 -4.20 -23.97
C GLN A 71 -3.37 -3.55 -25.29
N ILE A 72 -2.50 -2.53 -25.25
CA ILE A 72 -2.06 -1.79 -26.43
C ILE A 72 -0.97 -2.56 -27.18
N GLN A 73 0.05 -3.05 -26.48
CA GLN A 73 1.25 -3.61 -27.10
C GLN A 73 1.10 -5.08 -27.49
N THR A 74 0.31 -5.85 -26.74
CA THR A 74 0.13 -7.30 -26.94
C THR A 74 -1.34 -7.70 -26.84
N PRO A 75 -2.23 -7.13 -27.70
CA PRO A 75 -3.68 -7.32 -27.57
C PRO A 75 -4.13 -8.78 -27.69
N GLY A 76 -3.36 -9.63 -28.40
CA GLY A 76 -3.61 -11.06 -28.52
C GLY A 76 -3.48 -11.78 -27.18
N ALA A 77 -2.31 -11.61 -26.53
CA ALA A 77 -2.02 -12.18 -25.21
C ALA A 77 -2.98 -11.62 -24.13
N TYR A 78 -3.30 -10.34 -24.22
CA TYR A 78 -4.28 -9.71 -23.32
C TYR A 78 -5.65 -10.39 -23.38
N ARG A 79 -6.19 -10.64 -24.59
CA ARG A 79 -7.47 -11.34 -24.76
C ARG A 79 -7.42 -12.78 -24.23
N GLN A 80 -6.30 -13.49 -24.47
CA GLN A 80 -6.12 -14.85 -23.95
C GLN A 80 -6.09 -14.85 -22.42
N LEU A 81 -5.38 -13.92 -21.78
CA LEU A 81 -5.35 -13.79 -20.32
C LEU A 81 -6.75 -13.55 -19.75
N LYS A 82 -7.55 -12.68 -20.38
CA LYS A 82 -8.96 -12.46 -19.96
C LYS A 82 -9.76 -13.75 -19.93
N ASN A 83 -9.56 -14.63 -20.89
CA ASN A 83 -10.26 -15.92 -20.94
C ASN A 83 -9.75 -16.88 -19.84
N VAL A 84 -8.48 -16.81 -19.48
CA VAL A 84 -7.89 -17.67 -18.43
C VAL A 84 -8.28 -17.19 -17.04
N VAL A 85 -8.36 -15.90 -16.80
CA VAL A 85 -8.73 -15.32 -15.49
C VAL A 85 -10.08 -15.85 -15.00
N VAL A 86 -11.04 -16.14 -15.89
CA VAL A 86 -12.35 -16.71 -15.51
C VAL A 86 -12.32 -18.21 -15.20
N THR A 87 -11.20 -18.92 -15.49
CA THR A 87 -11.07 -20.38 -15.29
C THR A 87 -10.64 -20.80 -13.89
N LYS A 88 -10.42 -19.88 -12.97
CA LYS A 88 -9.85 -20.10 -11.61
C LYS A 88 -8.39 -20.57 -11.58
N GLN A 89 -7.67 -20.56 -12.71
CA GLN A 89 -6.22 -20.81 -12.72
C GLN A 89 -5.42 -19.58 -12.25
N VAL A 90 -6.02 -18.39 -12.27
CA VAL A 90 -5.38 -17.13 -11.93
C VAL A 90 -6.16 -16.41 -10.85
N GLU A 91 -5.47 -16.00 -9.81
CA GLU A 91 -5.97 -15.10 -8.75
C GLU A 91 -5.16 -13.81 -8.75
N PHE A 92 -5.81 -12.65 -8.54
CA PHE A 92 -5.15 -11.39 -8.25
C PHE A 92 -5.11 -11.20 -6.74
N THR A 93 -3.92 -11.00 -6.15
CA THR A 93 -3.73 -11.00 -4.69
C THR A 93 -3.42 -9.64 -4.09
N ASN A 94 -2.70 -8.80 -4.80
CA ASN A 94 -2.40 -7.43 -4.38
C ASN A 94 -2.90 -6.44 -5.44
N PRO A 95 -4.04 -5.79 -5.23
CA PRO A 95 -4.58 -4.82 -6.16
C PRO A 95 -4.09 -3.39 -5.91
N THR A 96 -3.16 -3.14 -5.00
CA THR A 96 -2.66 -1.78 -4.76
C THR A 96 -2.08 -1.20 -6.04
N TYR A 97 -2.26 0.12 -6.24
CA TYR A 97 -1.96 0.76 -7.52
C TYR A 97 -0.47 0.69 -7.90
N ALA A 98 0.41 0.78 -6.91
CA ALA A 98 1.85 0.80 -7.11
C ALA A 98 2.63 -0.04 -6.07
N GLN A 99 2.01 -1.01 -5.43
CA GLN A 99 2.66 -1.94 -4.49
C GLN A 99 3.55 -1.21 -3.45
N PRO A 100 3.00 -0.27 -2.67
CA PRO A 100 3.80 0.58 -1.80
C PRO A 100 4.23 -0.12 -0.53
N TYR A 101 5.31 0.34 0.09
CA TYR A 101 5.59 0.04 1.49
C TYR A 101 4.57 0.76 2.39
N CYS A 102 3.49 0.05 2.77
CA CYS A 102 2.38 0.62 3.53
C CYS A 102 2.78 1.28 4.85
N TYR A 103 3.88 0.84 5.47
CA TYR A 103 4.39 1.43 6.72
C TYR A 103 5.03 2.83 6.52
N ASN A 104 5.32 3.23 5.27
CA ASN A 104 5.96 4.51 4.95
C ASN A 104 5.01 5.58 4.41
N ILE A 105 3.75 5.24 4.14
CA ILE A 105 2.75 6.13 3.55
C ILE A 105 1.59 6.37 4.51
N SER A 106 0.76 7.38 4.22
CA SER A 106 -0.40 7.69 5.06
C SER A 106 -1.53 6.67 4.90
N GLY A 107 -2.40 6.59 5.91
CA GLY A 107 -3.60 5.74 5.84
C GLY A 107 -4.51 6.11 4.66
N GLU A 108 -4.66 7.40 4.33
CA GLU A 108 -5.41 7.84 3.15
C GLU A 108 -4.76 7.33 1.86
N SER A 109 -3.43 7.43 1.74
CA SER A 109 -2.71 6.86 0.59
C SER A 109 -2.94 5.36 0.45
N ILE A 110 -2.89 4.61 1.55
CA ILE A 110 -3.16 3.16 1.52
C ILE A 110 -4.58 2.89 0.98
N ILE A 111 -5.58 3.62 1.47
CA ILE A 111 -6.96 3.49 1.00
C ILE A 111 -7.06 3.81 -0.51
N ARG A 112 -6.40 4.87 -0.98
CA ARG A 112 -6.37 5.25 -2.40
C ARG A 112 -5.65 4.21 -3.26
N GLN A 113 -4.55 3.65 -2.77
CA GLN A 113 -3.84 2.55 -3.44
C GLN A 113 -4.78 1.37 -3.74
N PHE A 114 -5.58 0.95 -2.76
CA PHE A 114 -6.58 -0.11 -2.96
C PHE A 114 -7.73 0.34 -3.86
N GLN A 115 -8.31 1.50 -3.61
CA GLN A 115 -9.47 2.01 -4.34
C GLN A 115 -9.18 2.13 -5.85
N TYR A 116 -8.13 2.83 -6.21
CA TYR A 116 -7.77 3.06 -7.61
C TYR A 116 -7.24 1.79 -8.28
N GLY A 117 -6.49 0.97 -7.55
CA GLY A 117 -5.96 -0.29 -8.07
C GLY A 117 -7.07 -1.30 -8.36
N ILE A 118 -8.00 -1.51 -7.44
CA ILE A 118 -9.18 -2.38 -7.63
C ILE A 118 -10.03 -1.89 -8.81
N ALA A 119 -10.30 -0.58 -8.87
CA ALA A 119 -11.07 0.00 -9.97
C ALA A 119 -10.39 -0.21 -11.32
N LYS A 120 -9.06 -0.05 -11.37
CA LYS A 120 -8.27 -0.23 -12.58
C LYS A 120 -8.25 -1.70 -13.04
N ILE A 121 -8.01 -2.64 -12.13
CA ILE A 121 -8.02 -4.07 -12.45
C ILE A 121 -9.42 -4.50 -12.92
N ASN A 122 -10.49 -4.07 -12.24
CA ASN A 122 -11.86 -4.41 -12.65
C ASN A 122 -12.27 -3.83 -14.01
N LYS A 123 -11.69 -2.70 -14.40
CA LYS A 123 -11.86 -2.15 -15.76
C LYS A 123 -11.30 -3.11 -16.83
N HIS A 124 -10.16 -3.75 -16.57
CA HIS A 124 -9.53 -4.72 -17.48
C HIS A 124 -10.15 -6.11 -17.40
N PHE A 125 -10.45 -6.56 -16.18
CA PHE A 125 -10.94 -7.91 -15.87
C PHE A 125 -12.25 -7.85 -15.06
N PRO A 126 -13.38 -7.51 -15.70
CA PRO A 126 -14.65 -7.41 -14.99
C PRO A 126 -15.02 -8.70 -14.27
N GLY A 127 -15.47 -8.58 -13.02
CA GLY A 127 -15.86 -9.72 -12.20
C GLY A 127 -14.73 -10.36 -11.38
N VAL A 128 -13.50 -9.87 -11.47
CA VAL A 128 -12.44 -10.26 -10.54
C VAL A 128 -12.80 -9.79 -9.13
N THR A 129 -12.67 -10.70 -8.17
CA THR A 129 -12.88 -10.41 -6.74
C THR A 129 -11.59 -10.64 -5.99
N PHE A 130 -11.28 -9.73 -5.07
CA PHE A 130 -10.09 -9.84 -4.22
C PHE A 130 -10.51 -10.44 -2.88
N THR A 131 -10.06 -11.66 -2.60
CA THR A 131 -10.35 -12.37 -1.35
C THR A 131 -9.15 -12.48 -0.43
N THR A 132 -7.96 -12.58 -1.01
CA THR A 132 -6.71 -12.77 -0.28
C THR A 132 -5.71 -11.66 -0.60
N TYR A 133 -5.13 -11.06 0.43
CA TYR A 133 -4.00 -10.15 0.31
C TYR A 133 -2.71 -10.92 0.50
N SER A 134 -1.90 -11.01 -0.53
CA SER A 134 -0.58 -11.64 -0.51
C SER A 134 0.38 -10.84 -1.36
N VAL A 135 1.58 -10.65 -0.86
CA VAL A 135 2.63 -9.83 -1.47
C VAL A 135 3.97 -10.54 -1.40
N GLU A 136 4.87 -10.21 -2.32
CA GLU A 136 6.26 -10.71 -2.32
C GLU A 136 7.10 -9.93 -1.30
N GLU A 137 7.04 -8.62 -1.34
CA GLU A 137 7.78 -7.68 -0.47
C GLU A 137 7.04 -7.43 0.85
N PRO A 138 7.70 -7.01 1.94
CA PRO A 138 7.03 -6.77 3.23
C PRO A 138 6.20 -5.49 3.22
N CYS A 139 5.24 -5.39 2.31
CA CYS A 139 4.37 -4.24 2.10
C CYS A 139 3.22 -4.19 3.13
N PHE A 140 3.53 -4.36 4.42
CA PHE A 140 2.54 -4.45 5.49
C PHE A 140 2.56 -3.24 6.41
N THR A 141 1.47 -3.06 7.16
CA THR A 141 1.36 -2.16 8.32
C THR A 141 0.31 -2.70 9.27
N SER A 142 0.41 -2.39 10.55
CA SER A 142 -0.49 -2.88 11.59
C SER A 142 -1.99 -2.63 11.32
N CYS A 143 -2.33 -1.54 10.62
CA CYS A 143 -3.73 -1.19 10.33
C CYS A 143 -4.33 -1.89 9.10
N LEU A 144 -3.57 -2.72 8.38
CA LEU A 144 -4.07 -3.39 7.18
C LEU A 144 -5.28 -4.29 7.42
N PRO A 145 -5.42 -5.06 8.52
CA PRO A 145 -6.61 -5.88 8.74
C PRO A 145 -7.92 -5.11 8.59
N GLN A 146 -8.01 -3.92 9.18
CA GLN A 146 -9.18 -3.03 9.07
C GLN A 146 -9.42 -2.60 7.62
N ILE A 147 -8.36 -2.13 6.94
CA ILE A 147 -8.45 -1.66 5.56
C ILE A 147 -8.84 -2.80 4.62
N LEU A 148 -8.20 -3.96 4.74
CA LEU A 148 -8.51 -5.14 3.94
C LEU A 148 -9.98 -5.56 4.10
N LYS A 149 -10.49 -5.59 5.33
CA LYS A 149 -11.91 -5.89 5.59
C LYS A 149 -12.87 -4.88 4.95
N LEU A 150 -12.54 -3.59 4.96
CA LEU A 150 -13.34 -2.55 4.29
C LEU A 150 -13.42 -2.76 2.77
N PHE A 151 -12.36 -3.30 2.15
CA PHE A 151 -12.36 -3.66 0.72
C PHE A 151 -12.87 -5.09 0.43
N GLY A 152 -13.35 -5.81 1.43
CA GLY A 152 -13.98 -7.13 1.26
C GLY A 152 -13.02 -8.31 1.26
N PHE A 153 -11.75 -8.11 1.59
CA PHE A 153 -10.81 -9.21 1.78
C PHE A 153 -11.22 -10.07 2.99
N LYS A 154 -11.03 -11.36 2.85
CA LYS A 154 -11.33 -12.35 3.89
C LYS A 154 -10.05 -12.88 4.54
N TYR A 155 -8.96 -12.92 3.79
CA TYR A 155 -7.72 -13.61 4.09
C TYR A 155 -6.51 -12.73 3.84
N ALA A 156 -5.41 -13.03 4.54
CA ALA A 156 -4.12 -12.43 4.30
C ALA A 156 -2.99 -13.48 4.38
N VAL A 157 -1.83 -13.14 3.84
CA VAL A 157 -0.64 -14.00 3.87
C VAL A 157 0.55 -13.15 4.32
N LEU A 158 1.21 -13.58 5.39
CA LEU A 158 2.40 -12.94 5.94
C LEU A 158 3.68 -13.73 5.63
N LYS A 159 3.67 -14.53 4.56
CA LYS A 159 4.86 -15.21 4.05
C LYS A 159 5.67 -14.25 3.19
N CYS A 160 6.68 -13.64 3.75
CA CYS A 160 7.65 -12.83 3.03
C CYS A 160 9.05 -13.24 3.50
N PRO A 161 9.81 -14.00 2.68
CA PRO A 161 11.09 -14.57 3.09
C PRO A 161 12.31 -13.81 2.60
N ASN A 162 12.14 -12.63 2.03
CA ASN A 162 13.21 -11.90 1.35
C ASN A 162 14.23 -11.35 2.37
N THR A 163 15.38 -11.98 2.48
CA THR A 163 16.46 -11.54 3.38
C THR A 163 17.50 -10.64 2.70
N CYS A 164 17.40 -10.48 1.37
CA CYS A 164 18.38 -9.74 0.57
C CYS A 164 17.93 -8.31 0.27
N TRP A 165 16.66 -8.10 -0.09
CA TRP A 165 16.17 -6.83 -0.62
C TRP A 165 15.23 -6.09 0.34
N GLY A 166 13.93 -6.23 0.14
CA GLY A 166 12.91 -5.49 0.86
C GLY A 166 12.75 -5.89 2.32
N GLY A 167 13.19 -7.10 2.67
CA GLY A 167 13.11 -7.64 4.02
C GLY A 167 12.14 -8.81 4.16
N TYR A 168 11.96 -9.28 5.37
CA TYR A 168 11.15 -10.45 5.69
C TYR A 168 10.28 -10.23 6.92
N THR A 169 9.24 -11.03 7.05
CA THR A 169 8.36 -11.03 8.21
C THR A 169 8.88 -11.95 9.32
N ASN A 170 8.63 -11.61 10.57
CA ASN A 170 8.80 -12.55 11.68
C ASN A 170 7.96 -13.81 11.44
N ALA A 171 8.38 -14.91 12.03
CA ALA A 171 7.62 -16.15 12.00
C ALA A 171 6.63 -16.22 13.17
N TYR A 172 5.55 -16.97 12.96
CA TYR A 172 4.58 -17.31 14.00
C TYR A 172 4.27 -18.80 13.96
N GLY A 173 3.92 -19.39 15.09
CA GLY A 173 3.54 -20.80 15.18
C GLY A 173 2.15 -21.07 14.60
N GLY A 174 1.92 -22.36 14.23
CA GLY A 174 0.64 -22.82 13.72
C GLY A 174 0.44 -22.59 12.20
N GLU A 175 -0.61 -23.25 11.68
CA GLU A 175 -0.96 -23.20 10.26
C GLU A 175 -1.65 -21.90 9.90
N LEU A 176 -2.56 -21.44 10.75
CA LEU A 176 -3.35 -20.24 10.61
C LEU A 176 -3.28 -19.39 11.89
N VAL A 177 -3.39 -18.09 11.73
CA VAL A 177 -3.47 -17.09 12.79
C VAL A 177 -4.49 -16.02 12.45
N ASN A 178 -5.12 -15.40 13.43
CA ASN A 178 -5.85 -14.15 13.23
C ASN A 178 -4.85 -13.00 13.31
N TRP A 179 -4.60 -12.32 12.20
CA TRP A 179 -3.90 -11.04 12.25
C TRP A 179 -4.88 -9.97 12.74
N VAL A 180 -4.63 -9.42 13.92
CA VAL A 180 -5.52 -8.46 14.59
C VAL A 180 -4.95 -7.05 14.47
N GLY A 181 -5.72 -6.15 13.88
CA GLY A 181 -5.37 -4.74 13.75
C GLY A 181 -5.49 -3.97 15.07
N PRO A 182 -4.99 -2.72 15.15
CA PRO A 182 -5.07 -1.89 16.35
C PRO A 182 -6.50 -1.57 16.81
N ASP A 183 -7.47 -1.65 15.91
CA ASP A 183 -8.90 -1.46 16.18
C ASP A 183 -9.62 -2.74 16.65
N GLY A 184 -8.88 -3.86 16.77
CA GLY A 184 -9.40 -5.16 17.12
C GLY A 184 -9.98 -5.96 15.94
N THR A 185 -9.90 -5.46 14.69
CA THR A 185 -10.38 -6.20 13.52
C THR A 185 -9.46 -7.37 13.20
N PRO A 186 -9.95 -8.64 13.21
CA PRO A 186 -9.16 -9.80 12.82
C PRO A 186 -9.30 -10.09 11.32
N ILE A 187 -8.25 -10.62 10.71
CA ILE A 187 -8.26 -11.26 9.41
C ILE A 187 -7.53 -12.60 9.46
N LEU A 188 -8.17 -13.66 8.95
CA LEU A 188 -7.57 -14.99 8.94
C LEU A 188 -6.36 -15.01 8.01
N THR A 189 -5.23 -15.51 8.51
CA THR A 189 -3.93 -15.30 7.90
C THR A 189 -3.07 -16.55 7.93
N VAL A 190 -2.37 -16.84 6.83
CA VAL A 190 -1.23 -17.78 6.83
C VAL A 190 0.03 -17.01 7.23
N PRO A 191 0.64 -17.30 8.37
CA PRO A 191 1.89 -16.68 8.78
C PRO A 191 3.08 -17.27 8.02
N ARG A 192 4.25 -16.66 8.11
CA ARG A 192 5.50 -17.35 7.90
C ARG A 192 5.68 -18.32 9.06
N TYR A 193 5.79 -19.62 8.79
CA TYR A 193 5.82 -20.63 9.84
C TYR A 193 7.11 -20.55 10.66
N ALA A 194 7.02 -20.81 11.96
CA ALA A 194 8.19 -20.83 12.83
C ALA A 194 9.23 -21.90 12.42
N CYS A 195 8.80 -22.96 11.76
CA CYS A 195 9.68 -24.01 11.25
C CYS A 195 10.38 -23.66 9.92
N GLU A 196 10.01 -22.56 9.25
CA GLU A 196 10.66 -22.12 8.02
C GLU A 196 12.03 -21.50 8.32
N LYS A 197 13.05 -22.06 7.69
CA LYS A 197 14.42 -21.52 7.78
C LYS A 197 14.60 -20.43 6.75
N LEU A 198 15.18 -19.30 7.15
CA LEU A 198 15.61 -18.24 6.26
C LEU A 198 17.09 -18.47 5.89
N GLU A 199 17.40 -18.38 4.62
CA GLU A 199 18.77 -18.40 4.13
C GLU A 199 19.31 -16.97 4.03
N GLU A 200 20.55 -16.78 4.47
CA GLU A 200 21.20 -15.47 4.37
C GLU A 200 21.37 -15.04 2.91
N ASN A 201 21.14 -13.78 2.63
CA ASN A 201 21.23 -13.18 1.28
C ASN A 201 20.30 -13.80 0.23
N SER A 202 19.20 -14.41 0.65
CA SER A 202 18.21 -14.93 -0.27
C SER A 202 17.15 -13.91 -0.62
N THR A 203 16.56 -14.02 -1.81
CA THR A 203 15.44 -13.21 -2.25
C THR A 203 14.12 -13.88 -1.91
N TRP A 204 13.86 -15.07 -2.49
CA TRP A 204 12.61 -15.81 -2.25
C TRP A 204 12.82 -17.09 -1.45
N GLN A 205 14.05 -17.35 -1.05
CA GLN A 205 14.47 -18.66 -0.59
C GLN A 205 14.24 -18.83 0.90
N THR A 206 13.16 -19.48 1.18
CA THR A 206 13.00 -20.27 2.40
C THR A 206 12.92 -21.73 2.03
N THR A 207 12.91 -22.62 3.00
CA THR A 207 12.57 -24.03 2.77
C THR A 207 11.15 -24.18 2.19
N ALA A 208 10.32 -23.14 2.27
CA ALA A 208 8.95 -23.11 1.76
C ALA A 208 8.83 -22.82 0.25
N TRP A 209 9.88 -22.35 -0.38
CA TRP A 209 9.80 -21.90 -1.78
C TRP A 209 9.65 -23.05 -2.79
N CYS A 210 10.03 -24.28 -2.46
CA CYS A 210 9.94 -25.45 -3.33
C CYS A 210 9.35 -26.70 -2.65
N ASN A 211 8.84 -26.59 -1.43
CA ASN A 211 8.35 -27.72 -0.64
C ASN A 211 9.38 -28.85 -0.53
N GLU A 212 10.61 -28.54 -0.19
CA GLU A 212 11.63 -29.54 0.06
C GLU A 212 11.24 -30.47 1.20
N GLU A 213 11.76 -31.70 1.18
CA GLU A 213 11.46 -32.72 2.18
C GLU A 213 11.79 -32.22 3.61
N SER A 214 12.88 -31.48 3.76
CA SER A 214 13.27 -30.87 5.04
C SER A 214 12.20 -29.90 5.58
N TYR A 215 11.59 -29.10 4.71
CA TYR A 215 10.49 -28.21 5.08
C TYR A 215 9.23 -28.99 5.43
N LEU A 216 8.87 -29.99 4.63
CA LEU A 216 7.66 -30.79 4.91
C LEU A 216 7.79 -31.60 6.21
N ASN A 217 8.98 -32.11 6.51
CA ASN A 217 9.25 -32.76 7.79
C ASN A 217 9.13 -31.78 8.95
N ALA A 218 9.71 -30.59 8.82
CA ALA A 218 9.60 -29.54 9.84
C ALA A 218 8.14 -29.07 10.06
N CYS A 219 7.34 -28.99 9.00
CA CYS A 219 5.91 -28.69 9.10
C CYS A 219 5.16 -29.80 9.84
N ARG A 220 5.44 -31.07 9.54
CA ARG A 220 4.84 -32.21 10.24
C ARG A 220 5.17 -32.22 11.73
N ASP A 221 6.44 -31.99 12.05
CA ASP A 221 6.91 -31.94 13.44
C ASP A 221 6.28 -30.75 14.21
N ALA A 222 5.93 -29.66 13.50
CA ALA A 222 5.24 -28.50 14.04
C ALA A 222 3.70 -28.64 14.06
N GLY A 223 3.14 -29.78 13.64
CA GLY A 223 1.69 -30.01 13.61
C GLY A 223 0.94 -29.25 12.52
N ILE A 224 1.62 -28.83 11.46
CA ILE A 224 1.00 -28.17 10.30
C ILE A 224 0.44 -29.27 9.38
N GLU A 225 -0.87 -29.33 9.27
CA GLU A 225 -1.57 -30.37 8.51
C GLU A 225 -1.52 -30.15 7.00
N HIS A 226 -1.59 -28.89 6.57
CA HIS A 226 -1.62 -28.47 5.16
C HIS A 226 -0.42 -27.57 4.82
N PRO A 227 0.80 -28.13 4.78
CA PRO A 227 1.99 -27.32 4.50
C PRO A 227 1.90 -26.65 3.12
N VAL A 228 2.14 -25.34 3.08
CA VAL A 228 2.10 -24.55 1.86
C VAL A 228 3.39 -23.78 1.65
N GLY A 229 4.01 -23.99 0.49
CA GLY A 229 5.12 -23.18 -0.02
C GLY A 229 4.60 -22.07 -0.93
N MET A 230 5.40 -21.02 -1.09
CA MET A 230 5.08 -19.89 -1.96
C MET A 230 6.33 -19.42 -2.71
N CYS A 231 6.15 -19.04 -3.98
CA CYS A 231 7.14 -18.29 -4.72
C CYS A 231 6.45 -17.26 -5.64
N PHE A 232 6.56 -15.99 -5.29
CA PHE A 232 6.26 -14.89 -6.21
C PHE A 232 7.58 -14.37 -6.74
N GLN A 233 7.76 -14.46 -8.07
CA GLN A 233 9.00 -14.03 -8.70
C GLN A 233 8.79 -12.76 -9.50
N ASP A 234 9.88 -12.02 -9.68
CA ASP A 234 9.87 -10.95 -10.67
C ASP A 234 9.33 -11.44 -12.00
N ALA A 235 8.36 -10.74 -12.53
CA ALA A 235 7.75 -11.05 -13.81
C ALA A 235 8.74 -10.98 -14.98
N GLY A 236 9.93 -10.42 -14.77
CA GLY A 236 11.00 -10.36 -15.76
C GLY A 236 11.59 -11.68 -16.16
N TRP A 237 11.38 -12.75 -15.39
CA TRP A 237 11.99 -14.04 -15.65
C TRP A 237 11.06 -15.00 -16.38
N LYS A 238 11.62 -15.81 -17.28
CA LYS A 238 10.87 -16.86 -18.00
C LYS A 238 10.80 -18.16 -17.19
N ASN A 239 10.37 -18.04 -15.94
CA ASN A 239 10.22 -19.18 -15.06
C ASN A 239 8.74 -19.48 -14.84
N GLY A 240 8.41 -20.78 -14.68
CA GLY A 240 7.06 -21.27 -14.41
C GLY A 240 6.65 -22.38 -15.40
N PRO A 241 5.96 -23.41 -14.94
CA PRO A 241 5.67 -23.74 -13.53
C PRO A 241 6.93 -23.91 -12.69
N TRP A 242 6.88 -23.50 -11.43
CA TRP A 242 8.08 -23.39 -10.60
C TRP A 242 8.56 -24.73 -10.08
N LEU A 243 7.67 -25.55 -9.53
CA LEU A 243 8.00 -26.88 -9.03
C LEU A 243 8.45 -27.80 -10.15
N GLY A 244 9.56 -28.48 -9.92
CA GLY A 244 10.17 -29.39 -10.89
C GLY A 244 10.99 -28.71 -11.99
N SER A 245 11.15 -27.36 -11.94
CA SER A 245 12.01 -26.63 -12.86
C SER A 245 13.38 -26.35 -12.23
N GLY A 246 14.43 -26.42 -13.03
CA GLY A 246 15.79 -26.14 -12.56
C GLY A 246 16.23 -27.02 -11.38
N LYS A 247 16.56 -26.38 -10.25
CA LYS A 247 16.94 -27.05 -8.99
C LYS A 247 15.77 -27.35 -8.08
N ASN A 248 14.54 -26.93 -8.43
CA ASN A 248 13.38 -27.08 -7.57
C ASN A 248 12.85 -28.49 -7.61
N THR A 249 12.73 -29.12 -6.46
CA THR A 249 12.17 -30.46 -6.36
C THR A 249 10.64 -30.41 -6.47
N LYS A 250 10.08 -31.36 -7.21
CA LYS A 250 8.66 -31.63 -7.20
C LYS A 250 8.38 -32.68 -6.13
N SER A 251 8.06 -32.24 -4.92
CA SER A 251 7.54 -33.14 -3.88
C SER A 251 6.09 -33.53 -4.18
N ASN A 252 5.42 -34.22 -3.26
CA ASN A 252 3.99 -34.50 -3.35
C ASN A 252 3.17 -33.20 -3.18
N SER A 253 3.38 -32.23 -4.11
CA SER A 253 2.78 -30.90 -4.05
C SER A 253 1.81 -30.70 -5.20
N VAL A 254 0.70 -30.04 -4.89
CA VAL A 254 -0.27 -29.54 -5.87
C VAL A 254 -0.25 -28.01 -5.91
N TYR A 255 -0.40 -27.45 -7.10
CA TYR A 255 -0.57 -26.02 -7.26
C TYR A 255 -1.96 -25.58 -6.82
N VAL A 256 -2.01 -24.51 -6.05
CA VAL A 256 -3.24 -23.88 -5.58
C VAL A 256 -3.13 -22.36 -5.70
N THR A 257 -4.27 -21.66 -5.77
CA THR A 257 -4.31 -20.24 -5.47
C THR A 257 -4.48 -20.05 -3.96
N TRP A 258 -4.19 -18.87 -3.43
CA TRP A 258 -4.45 -18.59 -2.03
C TRP A 258 -5.92 -18.73 -1.67
N LYS A 259 -6.82 -18.29 -2.55
CA LYS A 259 -8.26 -18.47 -2.36
C LYS A 259 -8.64 -19.94 -2.23
N ASP A 260 -8.15 -20.80 -3.13
CA ASP A 260 -8.40 -22.24 -3.05
C ASP A 260 -7.85 -22.84 -1.74
N TYR A 261 -6.66 -22.40 -1.33
CA TYR A 261 -6.06 -22.87 -0.09
C TYR A 261 -6.93 -22.56 1.13
N PHE A 262 -7.37 -21.30 1.28
CA PHE A 262 -8.20 -20.90 2.42
C PHE A 262 -9.63 -21.45 2.38
N GLU A 263 -10.24 -21.55 1.21
CA GLU A 263 -11.66 -21.91 1.09
C GLU A 263 -11.90 -23.43 1.00
N ASN A 264 -10.90 -24.21 0.53
CA ASN A 264 -11.10 -25.63 0.22
C ASN A 264 -10.10 -26.56 0.93
N ILE A 265 -9.00 -26.07 1.48
CA ILE A 265 -7.91 -26.90 2.03
C ILE A 265 -7.74 -26.64 3.52
N SER A 266 -7.18 -25.50 3.87
CA SER A 266 -7.00 -25.09 5.27
C SER A 266 -8.27 -24.39 5.78
N ILE A 267 -9.37 -25.15 5.85
CA ILE A 267 -10.69 -24.66 6.26
C ILE A 267 -10.76 -24.57 7.79
N GLY A 268 -9.83 -23.83 8.37
CA GLY A 268 -9.72 -23.73 9.81
C GLY A 268 -10.26 -22.43 10.38
N LYS A 269 -10.63 -22.50 11.66
CA LYS A 269 -10.69 -21.35 12.56
C LYS A 269 -9.54 -21.49 13.52
N THR A 270 -8.90 -20.41 13.85
CA THR A 270 -7.88 -20.36 14.88
C THR A 270 -8.33 -19.42 16.00
N ASN A 271 -7.89 -19.72 17.22
CA ASN A 271 -8.03 -18.82 18.36
C ASN A 271 -6.72 -18.08 18.65
N ASP A 272 -5.70 -18.30 17.81
CA ASP A 272 -4.41 -17.65 17.94
C ASP A 272 -4.48 -16.25 17.33
N ASP A 273 -4.40 -15.24 18.17
CA ASP A 273 -4.39 -13.84 17.76
C ASP A 273 -2.96 -13.30 17.74
N TRP A 274 -2.58 -12.70 16.61
CA TRP A 274 -1.29 -12.04 16.45
C TRP A 274 -1.48 -10.58 16.07
N HIS A 275 -1.01 -9.68 16.91
CA HIS A 275 -0.98 -8.24 16.65
C HIS A 275 0.27 -7.88 15.81
N PHE A 276 0.38 -8.50 14.65
CA PHE A 276 1.48 -8.25 13.71
C PHE A 276 1.55 -6.77 13.35
N SER A 277 2.74 -6.20 13.45
CA SER A 277 3.00 -4.78 13.25
C SER A 277 4.27 -4.54 12.43
N GLN A 278 4.63 -3.27 12.27
CA GLN A 278 5.91 -2.87 11.66
C GLN A 278 7.13 -3.44 12.41
N GLU A 279 7.01 -3.71 13.70
CA GLU A 279 8.09 -4.29 14.51
C GLU A 279 8.36 -5.77 14.16
N ASP A 280 7.38 -6.44 13.55
CA ASP A 280 7.49 -7.82 13.08
C ASP A 280 8.10 -7.93 11.68
N MET A 281 8.36 -6.80 11.04
CA MET A 281 9.03 -6.74 9.75
C MET A 281 10.53 -6.47 9.94
N ARG A 282 11.33 -7.27 9.26
CA ARG A 282 12.79 -7.11 9.21
C ARG A 282 13.16 -6.48 7.88
N VAL A 283 12.83 -5.18 7.76
CA VAL A 283 13.13 -4.41 6.55
C VAL A 283 14.62 -4.28 6.38
N ASN A 284 15.12 -4.65 5.20
CA ASN A 284 16.52 -4.49 4.87
C ASN A 284 16.79 -3.07 4.39
N LEU A 285 17.38 -2.26 5.26
CA LEU A 285 17.70 -0.85 5.00
C LEU A 285 18.98 -0.64 4.15
N MET A 286 19.61 -1.71 3.66
CA MET A 286 20.87 -1.64 2.95
C MET A 286 20.84 -0.72 1.72
N TRP A 287 19.68 -0.59 1.10
CA TRP A 287 19.48 0.15 -0.14
C TRP A 287 19.00 1.59 0.05
N GLY A 288 18.29 1.87 1.13
CA GLY A 288 17.49 3.05 1.19
C GLY A 288 17.66 3.97 2.39
N SER A 289 18.44 3.61 3.42
CA SER A 289 18.40 4.34 4.68
C SER A 289 18.72 5.85 4.57
N GLN A 290 19.58 6.24 3.63
CA GLN A 290 19.90 7.66 3.40
C GLN A 290 18.99 8.34 2.36
N VAL A 291 18.52 7.59 1.37
CA VAL A 291 17.71 8.11 0.25
C VAL A 291 16.23 8.02 0.57
N LEU A 292 15.81 6.97 1.24
CA LEU A 292 14.43 6.75 1.66
C LEU A 292 13.92 7.92 2.50
N GLN A 293 14.76 8.49 3.40
CA GLN A 293 14.38 9.62 4.23
C GLN A 293 13.98 10.84 3.39
N ARG A 294 14.74 11.20 2.36
CA ARG A 294 14.44 12.33 1.47
C ARG A 294 13.19 12.06 0.63
N ILE A 295 13.10 10.88 0.01
CA ILE A 295 11.95 10.45 -0.77
C ILE A 295 10.70 10.43 0.10
N ALA A 296 10.77 9.85 1.30
CA ALA A 296 9.66 9.80 2.22
C ALA A 296 9.16 11.20 2.62
N GLN A 297 10.05 12.18 2.79
CA GLN A 297 9.69 13.57 3.08
C GLN A 297 8.98 14.23 1.88
N GLU A 298 9.49 14.02 0.66
CA GLU A 298 8.86 14.54 -0.57
C GLU A 298 7.46 13.96 -0.76
N VAL A 299 7.30 12.66 -0.63
CA VAL A 299 6.01 11.95 -0.72
C VAL A 299 5.06 12.41 0.39
N ARG A 300 5.52 12.51 1.64
CA ARG A 300 4.69 12.98 2.76
C ARG A 300 4.21 14.41 2.55
N THR A 301 5.03 15.27 1.97
CA THR A 301 4.63 16.64 1.61
C THR A 301 3.50 16.63 0.60
N SER A 302 3.61 15.79 -0.44
CA SER A 302 2.58 15.66 -1.48
C SER A 302 1.28 15.06 -0.94
N GLU A 303 1.37 14.04 -0.06
CA GLU A 303 0.20 13.49 0.65
C GLU A 303 -0.57 14.58 1.41
N ASN A 304 0.13 15.38 2.19
CA ASN A 304 -0.49 16.45 2.96
C ASN A 304 -1.15 17.50 2.04
N LYS A 305 -0.47 17.88 0.96
CA LYS A 305 -0.99 18.89 0.02
C LYS A 305 -2.26 18.43 -0.69
N ILE A 306 -2.28 17.21 -1.23
CA ILE A 306 -3.45 16.72 -1.96
C ILE A 306 -4.65 16.50 -1.03
N ILE A 307 -4.42 15.99 0.19
CA ILE A 307 -5.47 15.84 1.21
C ILE A 307 -6.04 17.20 1.61
N ILE A 308 -5.20 18.23 1.76
CA ILE A 308 -5.64 19.58 2.02
C ILE A 308 -6.45 20.12 0.84
N ALA A 309 -5.98 19.93 -0.40
CA ALA A 309 -6.65 20.40 -1.61
C ALA A 309 -8.06 19.81 -1.75
N GLU A 310 -8.24 18.50 -1.54
CA GLU A 310 -9.56 17.86 -1.55
C GLU A 310 -10.47 18.44 -0.47
N LYS A 311 -9.99 18.54 0.76
CA LYS A 311 -10.78 19.08 1.88
C LYS A 311 -11.13 20.55 1.69
N MET A 312 -10.21 21.36 1.16
CA MET A 312 -10.48 22.77 0.83
C MET A 312 -11.50 22.90 -0.28
N SER A 313 -11.45 22.05 -1.31
CA SER A 313 -12.46 22.07 -2.38
C SER A 313 -13.85 21.71 -1.85
N VAL A 314 -13.97 20.78 -0.91
CA VAL A 314 -15.25 20.43 -0.24
C VAL A 314 -15.75 21.57 0.63
N ILE A 315 -14.87 22.19 1.43
CA ILE A 315 -15.25 23.35 2.27
C ILE A 315 -15.77 24.50 1.38
N ALA A 316 -15.08 24.79 0.26
CA ALA A 316 -15.50 25.81 -0.68
C ALA A 316 -16.81 25.44 -1.38
N HIS A 317 -16.99 24.16 -1.75
CA HIS A 317 -18.24 23.69 -2.35
C HIS A 317 -19.45 23.91 -1.41
N LEU A 318 -19.30 23.51 -0.15
CA LEU A 318 -20.37 23.64 0.85
C LEU A 318 -20.68 25.10 1.20
N ALA A 319 -19.67 25.98 1.15
CA ALA A 319 -19.84 27.38 1.51
C ALA A 319 -20.38 28.26 0.35
N ASN A 320 -19.95 28.01 -0.88
CA ASN A 320 -20.23 28.91 -2.02
C ASN A 320 -20.45 28.21 -3.38
N GLY A 321 -20.53 26.87 -3.39
CA GLY A 321 -20.80 26.09 -4.61
C GLY A 321 -19.59 25.89 -5.54
N TYR A 322 -18.37 26.19 -5.09
CA TYR A 322 -17.15 25.90 -5.87
C TYR A 322 -17.04 24.41 -6.22
N THR A 323 -16.62 24.11 -7.41
CA THR A 323 -16.32 22.74 -7.85
C THR A 323 -14.93 22.68 -8.46
N CYS A 324 -14.10 21.74 -8.03
CA CYS A 324 -12.86 21.41 -8.68
C CYS A 324 -13.09 20.38 -9.82
N VAL A 325 -12.15 20.28 -10.72
CA VAL A 325 -12.14 19.28 -11.78
C VAL A 325 -11.69 17.94 -11.17
N GLN A 326 -12.56 16.95 -11.17
CA GLN A 326 -12.28 15.64 -10.56
C GLN A 326 -11.11 14.93 -11.24
N GLU A 327 -10.99 15.06 -12.54
CA GLU A 327 -9.91 14.48 -13.33
C GLU A 327 -8.53 15.02 -12.92
N ASP A 328 -8.44 16.31 -12.53
CA ASP A 328 -7.21 16.90 -11.99
C ASP A 328 -6.80 16.20 -10.68
N LEU A 329 -7.76 15.95 -9.79
CA LEU A 329 -7.53 15.23 -8.53
C LEU A 329 -7.13 13.76 -8.77
N ASP A 330 -7.82 13.07 -9.67
CA ASP A 330 -7.53 11.69 -10.00
C ASP A 330 -6.12 11.52 -10.56
N GLU A 331 -5.67 12.44 -11.44
CA GLU A 331 -4.29 12.42 -11.96
C GLU A 331 -3.26 12.77 -10.86
N ALA A 332 -3.56 13.71 -9.98
CA ALA A 332 -2.68 14.03 -8.86
C ALA A 332 -2.56 12.86 -7.86
N TRP A 333 -3.65 12.13 -7.59
CA TRP A 333 -3.59 10.90 -6.81
C TRP A 333 -2.80 9.81 -7.53
N ARG A 334 -2.99 9.66 -8.84
CA ARG A 334 -2.24 8.69 -9.65
C ARG A 334 -0.73 8.95 -9.56
N THR A 335 -0.27 10.17 -9.78
CA THR A 335 1.16 10.50 -9.72
C THR A 335 1.73 10.30 -8.32
N LEU A 336 0.97 10.64 -7.27
CA LEU A 336 1.37 10.37 -5.90
C LEU A 336 1.48 8.87 -5.62
N MET A 337 0.49 8.07 -6.04
CA MET A 337 0.53 6.63 -5.83
C MET A 337 1.72 5.98 -6.52
N LEU A 338 2.07 6.42 -7.73
CA LEU A 338 3.28 5.96 -8.43
C LEU A 338 4.57 6.38 -7.72
N ALA A 339 4.60 7.58 -7.13
CA ALA A 339 5.74 8.01 -6.31
C ALA A 339 5.95 7.17 -5.03
N GLN A 340 4.96 6.37 -4.66
CA GLN A 340 5.00 5.46 -3.51
C GLN A 340 5.44 4.03 -3.86
N HIS A 341 5.81 3.76 -5.12
CA HIS A 341 6.20 2.44 -5.60
C HIS A 341 7.44 1.92 -4.88
N HIS A 342 7.37 0.69 -4.31
CA HIS A 342 8.44 0.14 -3.48
C HIS A 342 9.76 0.01 -4.22
N ASP A 343 9.79 -0.47 -5.48
CA ASP A 343 11.01 -0.62 -6.27
C ASP A 343 11.74 0.70 -6.49
N SER A 344 11.00 1.79 -6.68
CA SER A 344 11.60 3.11 -6.84
C SER A 344 12.24 3.63 -5.55
N TRP A 345 11.86 3.07 -4.41
CA TRP A 345 12.43 3.38 -3.10
C TRP A 345 13.59 2.45 -2.72
N ILE A 346 13.55 1.19 -3.17
CA ILE A 346 14.65 0.22 -2.94
C ILE A 346 15.87 0.60 -3.74
N VAL A 347 15.70 0.93 -5.02
CA VAL A 347 16.80 1.20 -5.97
C VAL A 347 16.74 2.62 -6.57
N PRO A 348 16.65 3.66 -5.74
CA PRO A 348 16.33 5.02 -6.17
C PRO A 348 17.35 5.62 -7.15
N TYR A 349 18.57 5.09 -7.17
CA TYR A 349 19.64 5.55 -8.09
C TYR A 349 19.77 4.75 -9.38
N ASN A 350 18.96 3.68 -9.53
CA ASN A 350 18.93 2.97 -10.81
C ASN A 350 18.42 3.89 -11.92
N GLY A 351 19.07 3.84 -13.07
CA GLY A 351 18.72 4.67 -14.20
C GLY A 351 17.45 4.21 -14.91
N LEU A 352 16.58 5.16 -15.23
CA LEU A 352 15.39 5.00 -16.07
C LEU A 352 15.66 5.45 -17.49
N ASN A 353 16.81 5.09 -18.07
CA ASN A 353 17.21 5.55 -19.40
C ASN A 353 17.33 7.09 -19.48
N LYS A 354 16.68 7.70 -20.49
CA LYS A 354 16.67 9.14 -20.69
C LYS A 354 15.93 9.96 -19.62
N PHE A 355 15.24 9.33 -18.70
CA PHE A 355 14.44 10.00 -17.68
C PHE A 355 15.19 10.20 -16.34
N GLY A 356 16.46 9.83 -16.27
CA GLY A 356 17.25 9.94 -15.05
C GLY A 356 17.12 8.71 -14.18
N THR A 357 17.17 8.91 -12.87
CA THR A 357 17.04 7.87 -11.85
C THR A 357 15.59 7.72 -11.38
N TRP A 358 15.32 6.65 -10.60
CA TRP A 358 14.03 6.52 -9.91
C TRP A 358 13.76 7.70 -8.97
N ALA A 359 14.78 8.19 -8.24
CA ALA A 359 14.63 9.37 -7.39
C ALA A 359 14.21 10.62 -8.18
N ASP A 360 14.77 10.83 -9.39
CA ASP A 360 14.36 11.92 -10.27
C ASP A 360 12.92 11.75 -10.74
N GLN A 361 12.47 10.51 -10.96
CA GLN A 361 11.10 10.23 -11.36
C GLN A 361 10.11 10.46 -10.22
N ILE A 362 10.45 10.04 -9.00
CA ILE A 362 9.62 10.33 -7.81
C ILE A 362 9.48 11.83 -7.62
N LYS A 363 10.58 12.57 -7.77
CA LYS A 363 10.52 14.04 -7.67
C LYS A 363 9.58 14.64 -8.72
N ARG A 364 9.62 14.17 -9.97
CA ARG A 364 8.67 14.65 -11.01
C ARG A 364 7.22 14.35 -10.61
N TRP A 365 6.91 13.14 -10.20
CA TRP A 365 5.55 12.75 -9.78
C TRP A 365 5.06 13.56 -8.58
N THR A 366 5.92 13.79 -7.58
CA THR A 366 5.56 14.61 -6.42
C THR A 366 5.41 16.10 -6.79
N ASP A 367 6.21 16.63 -7.71
CA ASP A 367 6.08 18.00 -8.22
C ASP A 367 4.77 18.17 -9.01
N GLU A 368 4.38 17.20 -9.83
CA GLU A 368 3.09 17.17 -10.55
C GLU A 368 1.92 17.14 -9.57
N THR A 369 1.94 16.24 -8.59
CA THR A 369 0.94 16.18 -7.50
C THR A 369 0.84 17.53 -6.78
N ASN A 370 1.98 18.10 -6.37
CA ASN A 370 2.02 19.37 -5.64
C ASN A 370 1.46 20.52 -6.47
N THR A 371 1.78 20.59 -7.76
CA THR A 371 1.30 21.64 -8.68
C THR A 371 -0.23 21.63 -8.76
N VAL A 372 -0.83 20.46 -8.93
CA VAL A 372 -2.30 20.33 -8.99
C VAL A 372 -2.93 20.63 -7.64
N ALA A 373 -2.37 20.11 -6.54
CA ALA A 373 -2.88 20.34 -5.20
C ALA A 373 -2.84 21.84 -4.81
N ASP A 374 -1.74 22.53 -5.12
CA ASP A 374 -1.59 23.97 -4.88
C ASP A 374 -2.59 24.79 -5.73
N LYS A 375 -2.79 24.43 -7.01
CA LYS A 375 -3.79 25.03 -7.90
C LYS A 375 -5.20 24.90 -7.34
N ILE A 376 -5.61 23.70 -6.90
CA ILE A 376 -6.94 23.45 -6.36
C ILE A 376 -7.13 24.20 -5.02
N THR A 377 -6.12 24.17 -4.15
CA THR A 377 -6.15 24.88 -2.87
C THR A 377 -6.30 26.39 -3.09
N ALA A 378 -5.49 26.98 -3.99
CA ALA A 378 -5.58 28.40 -4.29
C ALA A 378 -6.91 28.78 -4.89
N ALA A 379 -7.44 28.01 -5.85
CA ALA A 379 -8.73 28.25 -6.46
C ALA A 379 -9.90 28.13 -5.45
N SER A 380 -9.82 27.15 -4.52
CA SER A 380 -10.77 27.01 -3.43
C SER A 380 -10.77 28.22 -2.50
N ILE A 381 -9.58 28.71 -2.13
CA ILE A 381 -9.45 29.93 -1.32
C ILE A 381 -10.01 31.16 -2.07
N PHE A 382 -9.64 31.31 -3.35
CA PHE A 382 -10.07 32.44 -4.17
C PHE A 382 -11.59 32.49 -4.36
N SER A 383 -12.27 31.34 -4.33
CA SER A 383 -13.73 31.29 -4.45
C SER A 383 -14.47 32.04 -3.33
N PHE A 384 -13.82 32.25 -2.18
CA PHE A 384 -14.38 33.02 -1.06
C PHE A 384 -14.23 34.53 -1.22
N ASP A 385 -13.43 35.02 -2.18
CA ASP A 385 -13.20 36.44 -2.36
C ASP A 385 -14.41 37.19 -2.98
N ASN A 386 -15.35 36.42 -3.55
CA ASN A 386 -16.63 36.95 -4.04
C ASN A 386 -17.63 37.33 -2.94
N ASP A 387 -17.34 36.95 -1.69
CA ASP A 387 -18.13 37.49 -0.56
C ASP A 387 -17.84 38.99 -0.46
N THR A 388 -18.84 39.82 -0.77
CA THR A 388 -18.77 41.29 -0.65
C THR A 388 -18.60 41.67 0.83
N ILE A 389 -17.36 41.56 1.33
CA ILE A 389 -16.98 42.21 2.57
C ILE A 389 -16.87 43.68 2.23
N ASN A 390 -17.82 44.49 2.78
CA ASN A 390 -17.80 45.91 2.60
C ASN A 390 -16.53 46.51 3.18
N THR A 391 -15.51 46.72 2.32
CA THR A 391 -14.18 47.20 2.72
C THR A 391 -14.22 48.70 2.85
N GLU A 392 -14.40 49.20 4.07
CA GLU A 392 -13.98 50.59 4.37
C GLU A 392 -12.48 50.73 4.09
N LYS A 393 -12.05 51.85 3.50
CA LYS A 393 -10.63 52.15 3.27
C LYS A 393 -9.85 52.00 4.61
N ALA A 394 -8.77 51.22 4.57
CA ALA A 394 -7.88 50.89 5.70
C ALA A 394 -8.26 49.66 6.53
N GLN A 395 -9.00 48.72 6.01
CA GLN A 395 -9.24 47.42 6.64
C GLN A 395 -8.78 46.28 5.76
N GLY A 396 -8.09 45.31 6.37
CA GLY A 396 -7.74 44.04 5.76
C GLY A 396 -8.45 42.89 6.45
N PHE A 397 -8.58 41.75 5.75
CA PHE A 397 -9.15 40.54 6.30
C PHE A 397 -8.19 39.42 6.15
N VAL A 398 -8.09 38.57 7.17
CA VAL A 398 -7.36 37.31 7.15
C VAL A 398 -8.35 36.18 7.40
N ARG A 399 -8.41 35.20 6.49
CA ARG A 399 -9.14 33.96 6.70
C ARG A 399 -8.17 32.87 7.03
N VAL A 400 -8.43 32.17 8.14
CA VAL A 400 -7.65 30.99 8.57
C VAL A 400 -8.55 29.78 8.43
N TYR A 401 -8.08 28.81 7.64
CA TYR A 401 -8.83 27.59 7.32
C TYR A 401 -8.33 26.41 8.17
N ASN A 402 -9.26 25.54 8.56
CA ASN A 402 -8.98 24.30 9.28
C ASN A 402 -9.59 23.13 8.52
N THR A 403 -8.74 22.27 7.94
CA THR A 403 -9.14 21.07 7.19
C THR A 403 -9.23 19.82 8.07
N LEU A 404 -9.13 19.95 9.39
CA LEU A 404 -9.21 18.83 10.34
C LEU A 404 -10.60 18.74 10.97
N GLY A 405 -10.97 17.54 11.40
CA GLY A 405 -12.24 17.25 12.08
C GLY A 405 -12.31 17.73 13.54
N THR A 406 -11.29 18.41 14.03
CA THR A 406 -11.21 18.94 15.39
C THR A 406 -11.01 20.45 15.35
N LYS A 407 -11.59 21.16 16.33
CA LYS A 407 -11.34 22.59 16.52
C LYS A 407 -9.84 22.84 16.76
N ARG A 408 -9.31 23.91 16.15
CA ARG A 408 -7.91 24.31 16.29
C ARG A 408 -7.81 25.69 16.92
N LYS A 409 -6.85 25.81 17.82
CA LYS A 409 -6.47 27.06 18.44
C LYS A 409 -4.95 27.17 18.38
N GLU A 410 -4.44 27.95 17.42
CA GLU A 410 -3.01 27.95 17.10
C GLU A 410 -2.50 29.33 16.70
N LEU A 411 -1.19 29.54 16.90
CA LEU A 411 -0.51 30.73 16.42
C LEU A 411 -0.37 30.67 14.89
N VAL A 412 -0.84 31.71 14.22
CA VAL A 412 -0.70 31.88 12.78
C VAL A 412 0.13 33.11 12.46
N THR A 413 0.95 33.00 11.43
CA THR A 413 1.76 34.11 10.92
C THR A 413 1.24 34.53 9.56
N VAL A 414 0.98 35.84 9.39
CA VAL A 414 0.49 36.42 8.16
C VAL A 414 1.44 37.51 7.70
N GLU A 415 1.82 37.47 6.43
CA GLU A 415 2.57 38.56 5.80
C GLU A 415 1.61 39.69 5.45
N LEU A 416 1.89 40.89 5.96
CA LEU A 416 1.10 42.07 5.68
C LEU A 416 1.76 42.92 4.57
N PRO A 417 0.96 43.63 3.75
CA PRO A 417 1.45 44.63 2.83
C PRO A 417 2.27 45.72 3.54
N GLN A 418 3.24 46.31 2.84
CA GLN A 418 4.17 47.32 3.40
C GLN A 418 3.43 48.58 3.94
N GLU A 419 2.26 48.89 3.43
CA GLU A 419 1.42 49.98 3.89
C GLU A 419 0.96 49.87 5.37
N TYR A 420 1.11 48.64 5.96
CA TYR A 420 0.82 48.41 7.37
C TYR A 420 2.00 48.75 8.29
N ALA A 421 3.17 49.10 7.73
CA ALA A 421 4.41 49.27 8.52
C ALA A 421 4.40 50.40 9.50
N ASP A 422 3.65 51.45 9.18
CA ASP A 422 3.65 52.72 9.91
C ASP A 422 2.39 52.95 10.76
N PHE A 423 1.59 51.90 10.95
CA PHE A 423 0.34 51.99 11.73
C PHE A 423 0.35 51.05 12.93
N ASP A 424 -0.30 51.48 14.00
CA ASP A 424 -0.77 50.52 15.01
C ASP A 424 -1.95 49.74 14.44
N LEU A 425 -2.07 48.48 14.84
CA LEU A 425 -3.12 47.62 14.34
C LEU A 425 -4.16 47.31 15.44
N GLU A 426 -5.36 47.05 15.01
CA GLU A 426 -6.39 46.41 15.81
C GLU A 426 -6.82 45.14 15.07
N VAL A 427 -6.69 43.99 15.75
CA VAL A 427 -7.07 42.68 15.22
C VAL A 427 -8.31 42.22 15.97
N ASN A 428 -9.38 41.94 15.24
CA ASN A 428 -10.63 41.47 15.83
C ASN A 428 -11.10 40.18 15.15
N ASP A 429 -11.66 39.28 15.94
CA ASP A 429 -12.33 38.09 15.40
C ASP A 429 -13.68 38.43 14.74
N TYR A 430 -14.36 37.43 14.18
CA TYR A 430 -15.68 37.61 13.53
C TYR A 430 -16.79 38.08 14.48
N ARG A 431 -16.60 38.02 15.82
CA ARG A 431 -17.50 38.52 16.85
C ARG A 431 -17.14 39.94 17.33
N ASN A 432 -16.20 40.59 16.65
CA ASN A 432 -15.59 41.87 17.04
C ASN A 432 -14.84 41.82 18.38
N LYS A 433 -14.44 40.66 18.86
CA LYS A 433 -13.60 40.53 20.05
C LYS A 433 -12.14 40.78 19.63
N LYS A 434 -11.48 41.65 20.41
CA LYS A 434 -10.06 41.97 20.22
C LYS A 434 -9.20 40.73 20.42
N VAL A 435 -8.23 40.51 19.51
CA VAL A 435 -7.25 39.44 19.53
C VAL A 435 -5.89 40.03 19.79
N ASP A 436 -5.16 39.45 20.72
CA ASP A 436 -3.80 39.85 21.01
C ASP A 436 -2.87 39.40 19.83
N TYR A 437 -1.95 40.29 19.49
CA TYR A 437 -1.04 40.03 18.35
C TYR A 437 0.36 40.59 18.63
N SER A 438 1.32 40.17 17.84
CA SER A 438 2.64 40.78 17.73
C SER A 438 3.01 41.02 16.27
N ILE A 439 3.81 42.06 16.04
CA ILE A 439 4.33 42.39 14.71
C ILE A 439 5.85 42.22 14.74
N GLY A 440 6.36 41.53 13.72
CA GLY A 440 7.80 41.36 13.47
C GLY A 440 8.17 41.86 12.06
N LYS A 441 9.45 42.22 11.88
CA LYS A 441 10.00 42.45 10.55
C LYS A 441 11.07 41.38 10.30
N GLU A 442 10.93 40.59 9.24
CA GLU A 442 11.88 39.57 8.85
C GLU A 442 12.09 39.61 7.34
N GLY A 443 13.34 39.74 6.90
CA GLY A 443 13.69 39.82 5.47
C GLY A 443 13.01 41.01 4.72
N GLY A 444 12.75 42.13 5.42
CA GLY A 444 12.06 43.30 4.86
C GLY A 444 10.53 43.15 4.76
N LYS A 445 9.97 42.04 5.21
CA LYS A 445 8.54 41.76 5.24
C LYS A 445 7.95 41.98 6.62
N ILE A 446 6.71 42.49 6.66
CA ILE A 446 5.97 42.67 7.91
C ILE A 446 5.19 41.40 8.19
N ARG A 447 5.36 40.84 9.39
CA ARG A 447 4.64 39.64 9.82
C ARG A 447 3.78 39.94 11.04
N LEU A 448 2.51 39.63 10.91
CA LEU A 448 1.53 39.64 11.99
C LEU A 448 1.43 38.23 12.56
N LEU A 449 1.63 38.08 13.86
CA LEU A 449 1.47 36.83 14.60
C LEU A 449 0.30 36.99 15.57
N PHE A 450 -0.68 36.10 15.53
CA PHE A 450 -1.79 36.05 16.44
C PHE A 450 -2.33 34.62 16.63
N GLU A 451 -3.06 34.38 17.72
CA GLU A 451 -3.71 33.11 17.97
C GLU A 451 -5.05 33.03 17.24
N ALA A 452 -5.17 32.10 16.31
CA ALA A 452 -6.42 31.84 15.59
C ALA A 452 -7.23 30.72 16.24
N ASP A 453 -8.52 30.93 16.41
CA ASP A 453 -9.50 29.94 16.89
C ASP A 453 -10.40 29.55 15.70
N VAL A 454 -10.27 28.30 15.18
CA VAL A 454 -10.88 27.89 13.92
C VAL A 454 -11.72 26.63 14.13
N PRO A 455 -12.98 26.60 13.68
CA PRO A 455 -13.87 25.44 13.84
C PRO A 455 -13.38 24.24 12.99
N PRO A 456 -13.86 23.02 13.28
CA PRO A 456 -13.59 21.86 12.45
C PRO A 456 -14.12 22.07 11.02
N PHE A 457 -13.37 21.59 10.01
CA PHE A 457 -13.74 21.66 8.59
C PHE A 457 -14.34 23.02 8.20
N GLY A 458 -13.68 24.10 8.59
CA GLY A 458 -14.21 25.43 8.37
C GLY A 458 -13.14 26.50 8.39
N TYR A 459 -13.58 27.75 8.60
CA TYR A 459 -12.68 28.89 8.66
C TYR A 459 -13.13 29.91 9.70
N SER A 460 -12.18 30.76 10.08
CA SER A 460 -12.45 31.99 10.87
C SER A 460 -11.86 33.19 10.15
N THR A 461 -12.63 34.30 10.15
CA THR A 461 -12.20 35.56 9.55
C THR A 461 -11.79 36.55 10.65
N TYR A 462 -10.62 37.15 10.46
CA TYR A 462 -10.06 38.17 11.34
C TYR A 462 -9.97 39.48 10.58
N ARG A 463 -10.43 40.56 11.21
CA ARG A 463 -10.36 41.90 10.64
C ARG A 463 -9.11 42.58 11.20
N ILE A 464 -8.33 43.19 10.32
CA ILE A 464 -7.15 43.98 10.65
C ILE A 464 -7.42 45.42 10.27
N LYS A 465 -7.46 46.28 11.26
CA LYS A 465 -7.69 47.72 11.08
C LYS A 465 -6.43 48.51 11.40
N GLN A 466 -6.10 49.45 10.52
CA GLN A 466 -5.05 50.44 10.80
C GLN A 466 -5.59 51.47 11.75
N VAL A 467 -4.90 51.71 12.85
CA VAL A 467 -5.25 52.75 13.84
C VAL A 467 -4.18 53.83 13.77
N LYS A 468 -4.59 55.11 13.71
CA LYS A 468 -3.61 56.19 13.71
C LYS A 468 -2.82 56.16 15.01
N THR A 469 -1.52 56.13 14.95
CA THR A 469 -0.64 56.28 16.09
C THR A 469 -0.93 57.60 16.78
N GLY A 470 -1.57 57.54 17.92
CA GLY A 470 -1.59 58.69 18.82
C GLY A 470 -0.13 58.99 19.18
N LYS A 471 0.39 60.16 18.78
CA LYS A 471 1.69 60.60 19.21
C LYS A 471 1.82 60.38 20.72
N ARG A 472 2.66 59.43 21.16
CA ARG A 472 3.18 59.37 22.51
C ARG A 472 4.26 60.40 22.67
#